data_41c8272c55019ef7c74cb36c2516271f
#
_entry.id   41c8272c55019ef7c74cb36c2516271f
#
_cell.length_a   1.000
_cell.length_b   1.000
_cell.length_c   1.000
_cell.angle_alpha   90.00
_cell.angle_beta   90.00
_cell.angle_gamma   90.00
#
_symmetry.space_group_name_H-M   'P 1'
#
loop_
_entity.id
_entity.type
_entity.pdbx_description
1 polymer ?
#
loop_
_entity_poly.entity_id
_entity_poly.type
_entity_poly.pdbx_seq_one_letter_code
_entity_poly.pdbx_strand_id
1 'polypeptide(L)'
;IQGPVGGEATRWLIHLGNTRWRKFKVFDSLKKEGIYDPDQVEIIELVVPPVEGKSKLPTVADILTLKGDAKKGKITATRCVMCHKVEGIGIDYGPSLNGWVQNKGDEKFVRSLVDPSAEIALGYPGSRVQLKDGKEIHGLTLSSKNPLIVQSQGGIVQVIPSGKIKSVEPLGR
;
A
#
# COMPACT_ATOMS: atom_id res chain seq x y z
N ILE A 1 16.91 -11.68 -2.97
CA ILE A 1 17.32 -10.47 -3.69
C ILE A 1 17.15 -9.32 -2.71
N GLN A 2 18.27 -8.82 -2.16
CA GLN A 2 18.27 -7.72 -1.18
C GLN A 2 18.49 -6.40 -1.91
N GLY A 3 17.76 -5.34 -1.49
CA GLY A 3 17.85 -3.99 -2.03
C GLY A 3 16.54 -3.48 -2.64
N PRO A 4 16.42 -2.16 -2.91
CA PRO A 4 15.17 -1.55 -3.36
C PRO A 4 14.67 -2.10 -4.72
N VAL A 5 15.59 -2.42 -5.63
CA VAL A 5 15.22 -3.05 -6.93
C VAL A 5 14.74 -4.49 -6.71
N GLY A 6 15.32 -5.22 -5.76
CA GLY A 6 14.91 -6.59 -5.43
C GLY A 6 13.48 -6.66 -4.91
N GLY A 7 13.08 -5.73 -4.05
CA GLY A 7 11.71 -5.66 -3.52
C GLY A 7 10.67 -5.39 -4.60
N GLU A 8 10.95 -4.47 -5.52
CA GLU A 8 10.05 -4.17 -6.63
C GLU A 8 9.93 -5.34 -7.61
N ALA A 9 11.05 -5.98 -7.96
CA ALA A 9 11.07 -7.16 -8.82
C ALA A 9 10.29 -8.34 -8.19
N THR A 10 10.46 -8.56 -6.88
CA THR A 10 9.71 -9.59 -6.15
C THR A 10 8.20 -9.32 -6.19
N ARG A 11 7.78 -8.08 -5.93
CA ARG A 11 6.37 -7.68 -6.03
C ARG A 11 5.79 -7.96 -7.42
N TRP A 12 6.51 -7.56 -8.47
CA TRP A 12 6.12 -7.80 -9.85
C TRP A 12 6.01 -9.30 -10.16
N LEU A 13 7.00 -10.09 -9.77
CA LEU A 13 7.00 -11.54 -9.99
C LEU A 13 5.81 -12.21 -9.28
N ILE A 14 5.57 -11.87 -8.02
CA ILE A 14 4.43 -12.41 -7.25
C ILE A 14 3.11 -12.01 -7.92
N HIS A 15 2.95 -10.73 -8.27
CA HIS A 15 1.72 -10.25 -8.90
C HIS A 15 1.48 -10.91 -10.26
N LEU A 16 2.45 -10.86 -11.17
CA LEU A 16 2.29 -11.41 -12.52
C LEU A 16 2.20 -12.92 -12.51
N GLY A 17 2.98 -13.61 -11.68
CA GLY A 17 2.95 -15.07 -11.56
C GLY A 17 1.60 -15.58 -11.08
N ASN A 18 0.91 -14.83 -10.21
CA ASN A 18 -0.43 -15.19 -9.75
C ASN A 18 -1.57 -14.67 -10.66
N THR A 19 -1.27 -13.81 -11.64
CA THR A 19 -2.26 -13.22 -12.54
C THR A 19 -2.01 -13.61 -14.00
N ARG A 20 -1.32 -12.77 -14.76
CA ARG A 20 -1.10 -12.95 -16.22
C ARG A 20 -0.28 -14.19 -16.56
N TRP A 21 0.73 -14.52 -15.73
CA TRP A 21 1.65 -15.63 -15.96
C TRP A 21 1.23 -16.92 -15.26
N ARG A 22 0.08 -16.94 -14.62
CA ARG A 22 -0.44 -18.14 -13.92
C ARG A 22 -0.46 -19.39 -14.82
N LYS A 23 -0.78 -19.23 -16.11
CA LYS A 23 -0.78 -20.33 -17.10
C LYS A 23 0.59 -20.97 -17.33
N PHE A 24 1.67 -20.25 -17.06
CA PHE A 24 3.04 -20.74 -17.20
C PHE A 24 3.57 -21.46 -15.95
N LYS A 25 2.77 -21.53 -14.88
CA LYS A 25 3.11 -22.23 -13.63
C LYS A 25 4.49 -21.86 -13.09
N VAL A 26 4.83 -20.57 -13.14
CA VAL A 26 6.15 -20.05 -12.73
C VAL A 26 6.49 -20.46 -11.30
N PHE A 27 5.52 -20.45 -10.39
CA PHE A 27 5.76 -20.82 -9.00
C PHE A 27 5.98 -22.32 -8.80
N ASP A 28 5.40 -23.18 -9.64
CA ASP A 28 5.65 -24.62 -9.57
C ASP A 28 7.13 -24.91 -9.89
N SER A 29 7.69 -24.20 -10.87
CA SER A 29 9.11 -24.31 -11.24
C SER A 29 10.00 -23.79 -10.10
N LEU A 30 9.70 -22.60 -9.54
CA LEU A 30 10.46 -22.01 -8.44
C LEU A 30 10.41 -22.86 -7.16
N LYS A 31 9.26 -23.49 -6.89
CA LYS A 31 9.08 -24.43 -5.78
C LYS A 31 9.92 -25.68 -5.97
N LYS A 32 9.90 -26.25 -7.18
CA LYS A 32 10.69 -27.43 -7.53
C LYS A 32 12.19 -27.19 -7.38
N GLU A 33 12.66 -25.99 -7.69
CA GLU A 33 14.06 -25.58 -7.57
C GLU A 33 14.43 -25.09 -6.14
N GLY A 34 13.48 -25.08 -5.19
CA GLY A 34 13.72 -24.60 -3.83
C GLY A 34 13.96 -23.12 -3.70
N ILE A 35 13.63 -22.31 -4.74
CA ILE A 35 13.87 -20.87 -4.78
C ILE A 35 12.75 -20.11 -4.03
N TYR A 36 11.49 -20.53 -4.23
CA TYR A 36 10.32 -19.89 -3.63
C TYR A 36 9.16 -20.87 -3.56
N ASP A 37 8.61 -21.04 -2.36
CA ASP A 37 7.39 -21.83 -2.12
C ASP A 37 6.29 -20.92 -1.56
N PRO A 38 5.25 -20.57 -2.36
CA PRO A 38 4.17 -19.72 -1.87
C PRO A 38 3.35 -20.33 -0.74
N ASP A 39 3.36 -21.67 -0.59
CA ASP A 39 2.62 -22.34 0.47
C ASP A 39 3.32 -22.27 1.83
N GLN A 40 4.64 -22.03 1.81
CA GLN A 40 5.47 -21.92 3.01
C GLN A 40 5.73 -20.47 3.45
N VAL A 41 5.28 -19.48 2.65
CA VAL A 41 5.42 -18.08 3.05
C VAL A 41 4.49 -17.80 4.21
N GLU A 42 5.07 -17.36 5.32
CA GLU A 42 4.30 -16.95 6.49
C GLU A 42 3.49 -15.69 6.16
N ILE A 43 2.21 -15.72 6.47
CA ILE A 43 1.35 -14.54 6.39
C ILE A 43 1.55 -13.75 7.68
N ILE A 44 2.08 -12.53 7.52
CA ILE A 44 2.39 -11.63 8.62
C ILE A 44 1.17 -10.77 8.94
N GLU A 45 0.81 -10.67 10.21
CA GLU A 45 -0.21 -9.73 10.66
C GLU A 45 0.31 -8.30 10.49
N LEU A 46 -0.43 -7.48 9.74
CA LEU A 46 -0.10 -6.08 9.50
C LEU A 46 -1.36 -5.25 9.58
N VAL A 47 -1.59 -4.69 10.76
CA VAL A 47 -2.73 -3.83 11.06
C VAL A 47 -2.28 -2.38 11.09
N VAL A 48 -2.97 -1.51 10.34
CA VAL A 48 -2.78 -0.07 10.46
C VAL A 48 -3.49 0.37 11.75
N PRO A 49 -2.76 0.91 12.74
CA PRO A 49 -3.38 1.31 13.99
C PRO A 49 -4.46 2.36 13.74
N PRO A 50 -5.55 2.33 14.51
CA PRO A 50 -6.56 3.38 14.46
C PRO A 50 -5.92 4.72 14.79
N VAL A 51 -6.36 5.78 14.13
CA VAL A 51 -5.94 7.14 14.48
C VAL A 51 -6.57 7.46 15.82
N GLU A 52 -5.78 7.34 16.89
CA GLU A 52 -6.20 7.75 18.22
C GLU A 52 -6.24 9.27 18.32
N GLY A 53 -7.40 9.77 18.74
CA GLY A 53 -7.63 11.18 19.01
C GLY A 53 -8.00 11.97 17.77
N LYS A 54 -9.25 12.42 17.76
CA LYS A 54 -9.66 13.54 16.91
C LYS A 54 -9.06 14.82 17.49
N SER A 55 -7.74 15.03 17.37
CA SER A 55 -7.23 16.38 17.49
C SER A 55 -8.01 17.19 16.44
N LYS A 56 -8.60 18.29 16.86
CA LYS A 56 -9.30 19.20 15.95
C LYS A 56 -8.23 19.75 15.00
N LEU A 57 -8.11 19.09 13.85
CA LEU A 57 -7.23 19.59 12.80
C LEU A 57 -7.76 20.96 12.35
N PRO A 58 -6.89 21.90 12.01
CA PRO A 58 -7.29 23.15 11.39
C PRO A 58 -8.10 22.87 10.12
N THR A 59 -8.98 23.78 9.75
CA THR A 59 -9.70 23.66 8.49
C THR A 59 -8.75 23.81 7.29
N VAL A 60 -9.14 23.28 6.14
CA VAL A 60 -8.38 23.47 4.89
C VAL A 60 -8.13 24.96 4.62
N ALA A 61 -9.15 25.80 4.83
CA ALA A 61 -9.06 27.24 4.66
C ALA A 61 -8.02 27.87 5.59
N ASP A 62 -8.03 27.50 6.86
CA ASP A 62 -7.04 28.00 7.84
C ASP A 62 -5.61 27.63 7.45
N ILE A 63 -5.40 26.38 7.01
CA ILE A 63 -4.07 25.91 6.58
C ILE A 63 -3.57 26.69 5.37
N LEU A 64 -4.44 26.96 4.40
CA LEU A 64 -4.08 27.69 3.18
C LEU A 64 -3.69 29.15 3.44
N THR A 65 -4.05 29.73 4.59
CA THR A 65 -3.59 31.09 4.97
C THR A 65 -2.17 31.10 5.55
N LEU A 66 -1.62 29.94 5.92
CA LEU A 66 -0.32 29.85 6.56
C LEU A 66 0.81 30.06 5.55
N LYS A 67 1.85 30.78 5.97
CA LYS A 67 3.08 30.88 5.17
C LYS A 67 3.91 29.62 5.36
N GLY A 68 4.05 28.84 4.31
CA GLY A 68 4.86 27.62 4.31
C GLY A 68 6.38 27.89 4.33
N ASP A 69 7.14 26.93 4.85
CA ASP A 69 8.59 26.88 4.77
C ASP A 69 8.99 25.60 4.00
N ALA A 70 9.43 25.76 2.75
CA ALA A 70 9.76 24.65 1.87
C ALA A 70 10.91 23.77 2.41
N LYS A 71 11.90 24.36 3.13
CA LYS A 71 13.02 23.60 3.71
C LYS A 71 12.53 22.69 4.85
N LYS A 72 11.73 23.23 5.76
CA LYS A 72 11.12 22.45 6.83
C LYS A 72 10.13 21.45 6.28
N GLY A 73 9.33 21.84 5.29
CA GLY A 73 8.38 20.97 4.59
C GLY A 73 9.06 19.77 3.97
N LYS A 74 10.21 19.94 3.31
CA LYS A 74 10.99 18.84 2.74
C LYS A 74 11.41 17.81 3.81
N ILE A 75 11.84 18.28 4.98
CA ILE A 75 12.20 17.39 6.10
C ILE A 75 10.96 16.64 6.62
N THR A 76 9.84 17.33 6.78
CA THR A 76 8.60 16.71 7.26
C THR A 76 8.06 15.69 6.26
N ALA A 77 8.16 15.98 4.96
CA ALA A 77 7.70 15.13 3.86
C ALA A 77 8.49 13.80 3.72
N THR A 78 9.62 13.64 4.44
CA THR A 78 10.33 12.35 4.49
C THR A 78 9.45 11.21 5.01
N ARG A 79 8.42 11.51 5.80
CA ARG A 79 7.43 10.53 6.25
C ARG A 79 6.55 10.01 5.09
N CYS A 80 6.32 10.82 4.07
CA CYS A 80 5.48 10.46 2.93
C CYS A 80 6.14 9.39 2.06
N VAL A 81 7.49 9.39 1.97
CA VAL A 81 8.24 8.41 1.14
C VAL A 81 8.20 6.99 1.71
N MET A 82 7.72 6.81 2.93
CA MET A 82 7.43 5.47 3.48
C MET A 82 6.30 4.76 2.73
N CYS A 83 5.44 5.51 2.03
CA CYS A 83 4.30 4.96 1.30
C CYS A 83 4.18 5.49 -0.13
N HIS A 84 4.80 6.61 -0.46
CA HIS A 84 4.67 7.28 -1.75
C HIS A 84 6.03 7.46 -2.43
N LYS A 85 6.03 7.43 -3.77
CA LYS A 85 7.20 7.88 -4.56
C LYS A 85 7.17 9.40 -4.72
N VAL A 86 8.31 10.04 -4.37
CA VAL A 86 8.56 11.47 -4.57
C VAL A 86 9.93 11.62 -5.23
N GLU A 87 10.00 12.15 -6.44
CA GLU A 87 11.25 12.31 -7.22
C GLU A 87 12.12 11.03 -7.29
N GLY A 88 11.47 9.89 -7.46
CA GLY A 88 12.14 8.59 -7.56
C GLY A 88 12.53 7.96 -6.21
N ILE A 89 12.34 8.68 -5.10
CA ILE A 89 12.60 8.18 -3.73
C ILE A 89 11.30 7.66 -3.13
N GLY A 90 11.38 6.59 -2.36
CA GLY A 90 10.24 6.04 -1.61
C GLY A 90 9.65 4.76 -2.17
N ILE A 91 8.52 4.34 -1.63
CA ILE A 91 7.85 3.07 -1.90
C ILE A 91 6.60 3.31 -2.74
N ASP A 92 6.35 2.43 -3.70
CA ASP A 92 5.14 2.45 -4.52
C ASP A 92 4.00 1.66 -3.83
N TYR A 93 3.59 2.18 -2.67
CA TYR A 93 2.44 1.68 -1.90
C TYR A 93 1.21 2.56 -2.11
N GLY A 94 1.39 3.87 -2.02
CA GLY A 94 0.40 4.88 -2.39
C GLY A 94 0.69 5.48 -3.77
N PRO A 95 -0.22 6.31 -4.31
CA PRO A 95 0.02 7.01 -5.58
C PRO A 95 1.26 7.90 -5.52
N SER A 96 1.97 8.00 -6.65
CA SER A 96 3.11 8.92 -6.76
C SER A 96 2.67 10.36 -6.48
N LEU A 97 3.46 11.09 -5.71
CA LEU A 97 3.22 12.50 -5.41
C LEU A 97 3.92 13.45 -6.38
N ASN A 98 4.64 12.92 -7.39
CA ASN A 98 5.31 13.75 -8.40
C ASN A 98 4.29 14.57 -9.18
N GLY A 99 4.48 15.89 -9.18
CA GLY A 99 3.59 16.81 -9.87
C GLY A 99 2.15 16.82 -9.35
N TRP A 100 1.88 16.20 -8.22
CA TRP A 100 0.51 16.03 -7.73
C TRP A 100 -0.12 17.38 -7.38
N VAL A 101 0.61 18.24 -6.65
CA VAL A 101 0.15 19.58 -6.27
C VAL A 101 -0.05 20.45 -7.51
N GLN A 102 0.92 20.42 -8.46
CA GLN A 102 0.84 21.18 -9.71
C GLN A 102 -0.39 20.80 -10.56
N ASN A 103 -0.80 19.54 -10.51
CA ASN A 103 -1.91 19.03 -11.29
C ASN A 103 -3.27 19.18 -10.59
N LYS A 104 -3.31 19.14 -9.26
CA LYS A 104 -4.55 19.10 -8.47
C LYS A 104 -4.80 20.37 -7.65
N GLY A 105 -3.77 21.17 -7.42
CA GLY A 105 -3.81 22.39 -6.62
C GLY A 105 -3.65 22.17 -5.11
N ASP A 106 -3.30 23.28 -4.43
CA ASP A 106 -2.99 23.27 -3.00
C ASP A 106 -4.18 22.88 -2.14
N GLU A 107 -5.38 23.34 -2.47
CA GLU A 107 -6.59 23.02 -1.71
C GLU A 107 -6.85 21.52 -1.67
N LYS A 108 -6.76 20.86 -2.83
CA LYS A 108 -6.99 19.43 -2.92
C LYS A 108 -5.89 18.63 -2.20
N PHE A 109 -4.65 19.13 -2.25
CA PHE A 109 -3.54 18.56 -1.50
C PHE A 109 -3.77 18.63 0.00
N VAL A 110 -4.08 19.82 0.51
CA VAL A 110 -4.36 20.03 1.95
C VAL A 110 -5.57 19.20 2.40
N ARG A 111 -6.63 19.16 1.60
CA ARG A 111 -7.82 18.32 1.88
C ARG A 111 -7.46 16.85 2.03
N SER A 112 -6.59 16.32 1.15
CA SER A 112 -6.16 14.91 1.22
C SER A 112 -5.35 14.58 2.48
N LEU A 113 -4.72 15.58 3.11
CA LEU A 113 -4.02 15.41 4.38
C LEU A 113 -4.96 15.52 5.59
N VAL A 114 -5.96 16.40 5.51
CA VAL A 114 -6.91 16.67 6.62
C VAL A 114 -8.02 15.62 6.64
N ASP A 115 -8.49 15.20 5.48
CA ASP A 115 -9.55 14.20 5.30
C ASP A 115 -9.14 13.17 4.24
N PRO A 116 -8.23 12.24 4.59
CA PRO A 116 -7.65 11.31 3.63
C PRO A 116 -8.66 10.31 3.06
N SER A 117 -9.82 10.14 3.71
CA SER A 117 -10.86 9.21 3.26
C SER A 117 -11.90 9.86 2.34
N ALA A 118 -11.88 11.19 2.19
CA ALA A 118 -12.85 11.91 1.35
C ALA A 118 -12.75 11.52 -0.13
N GLU A 119 -11.55 11.21 -0.61
CA GLU A 119 -11.31 10.77 -1.99
C GLU A 119 -10.17 9.76 -2.03
N ILE A 120 -10.49 8.51 -2.35
CA ILE A 120 -9.47 7.47 -2.55
C ILE A 120 -9.09 7.43 -4.03
N ALA A 121 -7.81 7.49 -4.33
CA ALA A 121 -7.31 7.43 -5.70
C ALA A 121 -7.72 6.11 -6.38
N LEU A 122 -8.16 6.21 -7.64
CA LEU A 122 -8.52 5.04 -8.44
C LEU A 122 -7.33 4.07 -8.52
N GLY A 123 -7.60 2.79 -8.30
CA GLY A 123 -6.56 1.75 -8.31
C GLY A 123 -5.88 1.50 -6.96
N TYR A 124 -6.32 2.21 -5.89
CA TYR A 124 -5.79 2.05 -4.53
C TYR A 124 -6.86 1.61 -3.52
N PRO A 125 -7.61 0.52 -3.79
CA PRO A 125 -8.63 0.04 -2.86
C PRO A 125 -7.94 -0.59 -1.64
N GLY A 126 -8.11 0.03 -0.48
CA GLY A 126 -7.68 -0.56 0.79
C GLY A 126 -8.64 -1.67 1.23
N SER A 127 -8.10 -2.74 1.77
CA SER A 127 -8.87 -3.87 2.31
C SER A 127 -8.38 -4.25 3.69
N ARG A 128 -9.36 -4.64 4.53
CA ARG A 128 -9.17 -5.37 5.76
C ARG A 128 -9.45 -6.84 5.48
N VAL A 129 -8.46 -7.68 5.66
CA VAL A 129 -8.58 -9.13 5.48
C VAL A 129 -8.49 -9.81 6.82
N GLN A 130 -9.54 -10.50 7.22
CA GLN A 130 -9.55 -11.36 8.40
C GLN A 130 -9.26 -12.79 8.00
N LEU A 131 -8.27 -13.42 8.66
CA LEU A 131 -7.92 -14.81 8.45
C LEU A 131 -8.68 -15.72 9.46
N LYS A 132 -8.78 -17.00 9.10
CA LYS A 132 -9.42 -18.01 9.96
C LYS A 132 -8.63 -18.32 11.23
N ASP A 133 -7.31 -18.06 11.22
CA ASP A 133 -6.44 -18.20 12.39
C ASP A 133 -6.47 -16.98 13.34
N GLY A 134 -7.30 -15.98 13.02
CA GLY A 134 -7.50 -14.77 13.82
C GLY A 134 -6.63 -13.59 13.43
N LYS A 135 -5.62 -13.77 12.57
CA LYS A 135 -4.78 -12.67 12.08
C LYS A 135 -5.58 -11.69 11.22
N GLU A 136 -5.20 -10.42 11.28
CA GLU A 136 -5.77 -9.35 10.46
C GLU A 136 -4.69 -8.68 9.62
N ILE A 137 -5.02 -8.39 8.35
CA ILE A 137 -4.11 -7.78 7.39
C ILE A 137 -4.79 -6.58 6.75
N HIS A 138 -4.14 -5.43 6.81
CA HIS A 138 -4.54 -4.22 6.12
C HIS A 138 -3.61 -3.96 4.93
N GLY A 139 -4.17 -3.56 3.80
CA GLY A 139 -3.37 -3.21 2.64
C GLY A 139 -4.17 -2.93 1.38
N LEU A 140 -3.45 -2.64 0.31
CA LEU A 140 -4.00 -2.48 -1.03
C LEU A 140 -4.30 -3.85 -1.63
N THR A 141 -5.47 -4.02 -2.21
CA THR A 141 -5.81 -5.21 -2.97
C THR A 141 -5.22 -5.11 -4.38
N LEU A 142 -4.14 -5.83 -4.65
CA LEU A 142 -3.54 -5.94 -5.98
C LEU A 142 -4.29 -6.93 -6.88
N SER A 143 -4.90 -7.95 -6.29
CA SER A 143 -5.74 -8.90 -6.98
C SER A 143 -6.77 -9.47 -6.01
N SER A 144 -8.06 -9.40 -6.39
CA SER A 144 -9.18 -9.99 -5.63
C SER A 144 -9.50 -11.42 -6.03
N LYS A 145 -8.71 -12.02 -6.94
CA LYS A 145 -8.88 -13.42 -7.36
C LYS A 145 -8.25 -14.37 -6.34
N ASN A 146 -8.42 -15.66 -6.55
CA ASN A 146 -7.73 -16.68 -5.75
C ASN A 146 -6.36 -17.01 -6.38
N PRO A 147 -5.24 -16.79 -5.68
CA PRO A 147 -5.15 -16.21 -4.33
C PRO A 147 -5.45 -14.71 -4.30
N LEU A 148 -5.91 -14.21 -3.15
CA LEU A 148 -5.97 -12.78 -2.87
C LEU A 148 -4.54 -12.25 -2.70
N ILE A 149 -4.22 -11.16 -3.37
CA ILE A 149 -2.89 -10.53 -3.25
C ILE A 149 -3.08 -9.15 -2.64
N VAL A 150 -2.47 -8.94 -1.48
CA VAL A 150 -2.52 -7.71 -0.72
C VAL A 150 -1.12 -7.14 -0.57
N GLN A 151 -0.95 -5.86 -0.84
CA GLN A 151 0.26 -5.12 -0.50
C GLN A 151 0.00 -4.33 0.77
N SER A 152 0.70 -4.69 1.84
CA SER A 152 0.61 -4.02 3.12
C SER A 152 1.61 -2.86 3.24
N GLN A 153 1.49 -2.08 4.29
CA GLN A 153 2.40 -0.98 4.60
C GLN A 153 3.86 -1.45 4.57
N GLY A 154 4.76 -0.59 4.08
CA GLY A 154 6.15 -0.97 3.83
C GLY A 154 6.38 -1.72 2.51
N GLY A 155 5.33 -1.87 1.68
CA GLY A 155 5.43 -2.52 0.37
C GLY A 155 5.45 -4.05 0.44
N ILE A 156 5.13 -4.65 1.59
CA ILE A 156 5.12 -6.10 1.80
C ILE A 156 3.95 -6.70 1.03
N VAL A 157 4.25 -7.58 0.08
CA VAL A 157 3.23 -8.29 -0.70
C VAL A 157 2.95 -9.64 -0.08
N GLN A 158 1.67 -9.87 0.24
CA GLN A 158 1.19 -11.12 0.81
C GLN A 158 0.24 -11.82 -0.15
N VAL A 159 0.45 -13.10 -0.32
CA VAL A 159 -0.37 -13.99 -1.15
C VAL A 159 -1.21 -14.85 -0.23
N ILE A 160 -2.52 -14.63 -0.25
CA ILE A 160 -3.45 -15.21 0.72
C ILE A 160 -4.38 -16.18 0.00
N PRO A 161 -4.20 -17.50 0.19
CA PRO A 161 -5.12 -18.49 -0.35
C PRO A 161 -6.54 -18.29 0.18
N SER A 162 -7.55 -18.44 -0.67
CA SER A 162 -8.96 -18.26 -0.30
C SER A 162 -9.37 -19.14 0.88
N GLY A 163 -8.80 -20.33 1.00
CA GLY A 163 -9.04 -21.24 2.11
C GLY A 163 -8.67 -20.70 3.50
N LYS A 164 -7.75 -19.73 3.57
CA LYS A 164 -7.32 -19.09 4.83
C LYS A 164 -8.15 -17.84 5.17
N ILE A 165 -8.92 -17.30 4.24
CA ILE A 165 -9.68 -16.07 4.40
C ILE A 165 -10.99 -16.34 5.13
N LYS A 166 -11.29 -15.53 6.15
CA LYS A 166 -12.58 -15.48 6.84
C LYS A 166 -13.48 -14.41 6.22
N SER A 167 -12.96 -13.18 6.10
CA SER A 167 -13.68 -12.07 5.46
C SER A 167 -12.70 -11.10 4.78
N VAL A 168 -13.22 -10.35 3.81
CA VAL A 168 -12.53 -9.21 3.17
C VAL A 168 -13.50 -8.05 3.15
N GLU A 169 -13.10 -6.94 3.75
CA GLU A 169 -13.91 -5.74 3.86
C GLU A 169 -13.14 -4.52 3.32
N PRO A 170 -13.83 -3.51 2.74
CA PRO A 170 -13.19 -2.26 2.41
C PRO A 170 -12.61 -1.58 3.66
N LEU A 171 -11.38 -1.08 3.56
CA LEU A 171 -10.74 -0.42 4.70
C LEU A 171 -11.25 1.02 4.93
N GLY A 172 -11.93 1.64 3.98
CA GLY A 172 -12.54 2.97 4.13
C GLY A 172 -11.54 4.11 4.45
N ARG A 173 -10.30 3.95 4.07
CA ARG A 173 -9.22 4.92 4.28
C ARG A 173 -8.40 5.07 3.04
#